data_aff7ad994422357c4d8a0bf16c7338f0
#
_entry.id   aff7ad994422357c4d8a0bf16c7338f0
#
_cell.length_a   1.000
_cell.length_b   1.000
_cell.length_c   1.000
_cell.angle_alpha   90.00
_cell.angle_beta   90.00
_cell.angle_gamma   90.00
#
_symmetry.space_group_name_H-M   'P 1'
#
loop_
_entity.id
_entity.type
_entity.pdbx_description
1 polymer ?
#
loop_
_entity_poly.entity_id
_entity_poly.type
_entity_poly.pdbx_seq_one_letter_code
_entity_poly.pdbx_strand_id
1 'polypeptide(L)'
;ETKEILPDFVLAYSSGQNEILSLPFFKMRFIHFDEYRDFLIRLIPYSSIPEGRLTFLDSSYSQAIILSNLLLQEEELLQPFKNEVSVENIKTFRIIIKKYINIDKEQISENPQDTSRFQKNIIEIIEDELGQEQYRLDITQNLKSIIDKLKRCSTCSYYDFEEDELYLDYWVNEATKQAFAQNFESPIELFQSFQI
;
A
#
# COMPACT_ATOMS: atom_id res chain seq x y z
N GLU A 1 14.28 27.34 -3.27
CA GLU A 1 14.65 27.76 -1.87
C GLU A 1 13.51 27.55 -0.84
N THR A 2 12.24 27.44 -1.25
CA THR A 2 11.10 27.25 -0.32
C THR A 2 10.78 25.76 -0.03
N LYS A 3 11.30 24.82 -0.79
CA LYS A 3 11.06 23.38 -0.57
C LYS A 3 11.80 22.79 0.65
N GLU A 4 12.88 23.41 1.07
CA GLU A 4 13.71 22.97 2.21
C GLU A 4 13.08 23.28 3.59
N ILE A 5 11.99 24.03 3.63
CA ILE A 5 11.32 24.47 4.90
C ILE A 5 10.07 23.63 5.20
N LEU A 6 9.58 22.87 4.23
CA LEU A 6 8.39 22.04 4.43
C LEU A 6 8.78 20.68 4.99
N PRO A 7 8.03 20.14 5.96
CA PRO A 7 8.28 18.81 6.47
C PRO A 7 8.06 17.77 5.37
N ASP A 8 8.87 16.72 5.37
CA ASP A 8 8.72 15.58 4.45
C ASP A 8 7.42 14.83 4.70
N PHE A 9 6.98 14.80 5.97
CA PHE A 9 5.77 14.13 6.41
C PHE A 9 4.97 14.98 7.38
N VAL A 10 3.65 14.90 7.25
CA VAL A 10 2.69 15.44 8.22
C VAL A 10 1.79 14.30 8.67
N LEU A 11 1.97 13.88 9.92
CA LEU A 11 1.09 12.91 10.58
C LEU A 11 0.12 13.68 11.47
N ALA A 12 -1.17 13.50 11.24
CA ALA A 12 -2.21 14.04 12.11
C ALA A 12 -2.85 12.90 12.91
N TYR A 13 -3.11 13.17 14.18
CA TYR A 13 -3.80 12.26 15.09
C TYR A 13 -4.83 13.02 15.89
N SER A 14 -6.00 12.42 16.12
CA SER A 14 -7.00 12.93 17.04
C SER A 14 -7.43 11.80 17.98
N SER A 15 -7.45 12.07 19.27
CA SER A 15 -7.88 11.10 20.31
C SER A 15 -9.40 10.82 20.33
N GLY A 16 -10.13 11.32 19.36
CA GLY A 16 -11.57 11.09 19.19
C GLY A 16 -11.92 10.90 17.71
N GLN A 17 -13.08 10.34 17.43
CA GLN A 17 -13.64 10.29 16.08
C GLN A 17 -14.06 11.69 15.63
N ASN A 18 -13.10 12.53 15.30
CA ASN A 18 -13.36 13.86 14.78
C ASN A 18 -13.34 13.84 13.26
N GLU A 19 -14.47 13.49 12.66
CA GLU A 19 -14.65 13.40 11.22
C GLU A 19 -14.33 14.73 10.50
N ILE A 20 -14.55 15.86 11.14
CA ILE A 20 -14.30 17.19 10.55
C ILE A 20 -12.80 17.41 10.34
N LEU A 21 -11.97 17.03 11.31
CA LEU A 21 -10.52 17.19 11.23
C LEU A 21 -9.89 16.15 10.29
N SER A 22 -10.45 14.95 10.19
CA SER A 22 -9.96 13.90 9.31
C SER A 22 -10.36 14.08 7.85
N LEU A 23 -11.45 14.81 7.58
CA LEU A 23 -12.04 14.95 6.25
C LEU A 23 -11.06 15.45 5.15
N PRO A 24 -10.18 16.45 5.40
CA PRO A 24 -9.19 16.87 4.41
C PRO A 24 -8.21 15.74 4.05
N PHE A 25 -7.81 14.91 5.02
CA PHE A 25 -6.88 13.80 4.81
C PHE A 25 -7.53 12.66 4.05
N PHE A 26 -8.76 12.30 4.38
CA PHE A 26 -9.53 11.32 3.62
C PHE A 26 -9.72 11.76 2.18
N LYS A 27 -10.10 13.02 1.98
CA LYS A 27 -10.27 13.58 0.64
C LYS A 27 -8.98 13.50 -0.18
N MET A 28 -7.82 13.82 0.41
CA MET A 28 -6.52 13.70 -0.26
C MET A 28 -6.21 12.25 -0.63
N ARG A 29 -6.50 11.29 0.25
CA ARG A 29 -6.30 9.86 -0.03
C ARG A 29 -7.11 9.39 -1.23
N PHE A 30 -8.38 9.77 -1.33
CA PHE A 30 -9.22 9.46 -2.49
C PHE A 30 -8.70 10.12 -3.77
N ILE A 31 -8.29 11.40 -3.69
CA ILE A 31 -7.74 12.10 -4.85
C ILE A 31 -6.47 11.41 -5.34
N HIS A 32 -5.55 11.03 -4.46
CA HIS A 32 -4.32 10.32 -4.84
C HIS A 32 -4.62 8.96 -5.46
N PHE A 33 -5.58 8.22 -4.93
CA PHE A 33 -6.00 6.95 -5.53
C PHE A 33 -6.61 7.15 -6.92
N ASP A 34 -7.50 8.13 -7.07
CA ASP A 34 -8.12 8.45 -8.36
C ASP A 34 -7.07 8.91 -9.39
N GLU A 35 -6.11 9.75 -8.98
CA GLU A 35 -5.00 10.18 -9.84
C GLU A 35 -4.12 9.00 -10.26
N TYR A 36 -3.81 8.09 -9.32
CA TYR A 36 -3.04 6.89 -9.63
C TYR A 36 -3.78 5.95 -10.60
N ARG A 37 -5.07 5.74 -10.37
CA ARG A 37 -5.93 4.95 -11.26
C ARG A 37 -5.98 5.59 -12.64
N ASP A 38 -6.21 6.90 -12.74
CA ASP A 38 -6.26 7.63 -14.00
C ASP A 38 -4.90 7.60 -14.74
N PHE A 39 -3.80 7.66 -14.00
CA PHE A 39 -2.46 7.45 -14.56
C PHE A 39 -2.34 6.07 -15.20
N LEU A 40 -2.74 5.01 -14.49
CA LEU A 40 -2.68 3.66 -15.02
C LEU A 40 -3.57 3.48 -16.27
N ILE A 41 -4.78 4.03 -16.25
CA ILE A 41 -5.75 3.89 -17.34
C ILE A 41 -5.38 4.74 -18.56
N ARG A 42 -4.99 6.00 -18.34
CA ARG A 42 -4.81 7.01 -19.38
C ARG A 42 -3.36 7.29 -19.75
N LEU A 43 -2.40 6.64 -19.05
CA LEU A 43 -0.97 6.89 -19.20
C LEU A 43 -0.59 8.38 -19.06
N ILE A 44 -1.32 9.13 -18.26
CA ILE A 44 -1.00 10.51 -17.94
C ILE A 44 0.29 10.50 -17.12
N PRO A 45 1.31 11.31 -17.45
CA PRO A 45 2.55 11.33 -16.69
C PRO A 45 2.29 11.64 -15.22
N TYR A 46 2.48 10.66 -14.36
CA TYR A 46 2.38 10.80 -12.91
C TYR A 46 3.77 10.63 -12.34
N SER A 47 4.28 11.65 -11.68
CA SER A 47 5.69 11.74 -11.34
C SER A 47 6.10 10.94 -10.10
N SER A 48 5.15 10.38 -9.37
CA SER A 48 5.46 9.63 -8.14
C SER A 48 4.37 8.61 -7.80
N ILE A 49 4.78 7.53 -7.14
CA ILE A 49 3.87 6.69 -6.36
C ILE A 49 3.16 7.63 -5.38
N PRO A 50 1.83 7.46 -5.13
CA PRO A 50 1.12 8.29 -4.15
C PRO A 50 1.84 8.17 -2.81
N GLU A 51 2.70 9.15 -2.53
CA GLU A 51 3.36 9.22 -1.23
C GLU A 51 2.35 9.81 -0.25
N GLY A 52 2.00 9.03 0.75
CA GLY A 52 1.18 9.48 1.86
C GLY A 52 1.89 10.48 2.77
N ARG A 53 2.34 11.62 2.20
CA ARG A 53 3.02 12.69 2.97
C ARG A 53 2.12 13.36 3.98
N LEU A 54 0.82 13.24 3.80
CA LEU A 54 -0.20 13.79 4.69
C LEU A 54 -1.12 12.66 5.11
N THR A 55 -0.90 12.12 6.30
CA THR A 55 -1.64 10.96 6.81
C THR A 55 -2.34 11.31 8.11
N PHE A 56 -3.63 11.01 8.17
CA PHE A 56 -4.39 11.02 9.42
C PHE A 56 -4.39 9.60 9.99
N LEU A 57 -3.80 9.46 11.18
CA LEU A 57 -3.70 8.17 11.85
C LEU A 57 -5.03 7.86 12.56
N ASP A 58 -5.77 6.92 12.02
CA ASP A 58 -6.92 6.31 12.64
C ASP A 58 -6.63 4.87 13.08
N SER A 59 -7.62 4.17 13.59
CA SER A 59 -7.46 2.79 14.06
C SER A 59 -7.06 1.79 12.97
N SER A 60 -7.29 2.09 11.68
CA SER A 60 -6.93 1.21 10.57
C SER A 60 -5.42 1.09 10.39
N TYR A 61 -4.67 2.11 10.82
CA TYR A 61 -3.20 2.10 10.76
C TYR A 61 -2.52 1.41 11.94
N SER A 62 -3.26 1.05 12.98
CA SER A 62 -2.68 0.50 14.22
C SER A 62 -1.83 -0.74 13.96
N GLN A 63 -2.28 -1.65 13.10
CA GLN A 63 -1.55 -2.86 12.76
C GLN A 63 -0.24 -2.54 12.02
N ALA A 64 -0.29 -1.65 11.04
CA ALA A 64 0.88 -1.24 10.26
C ALA A 64 1.92 -0.52 11.14
N ILE A 65 1.47 0.35 12.05
CA ILE A 65 2.34 1.06 13.00
C ILE A 65 3.04 0.07 13.95
N ILE A 66 2.27 -0.81 14.58
CA ILE A 66 2.81 -1.82 15.50
C ILE A 66 3.80 -2.73 14.77
N LEU A 67 3.42 -3.21 13.59
CA LEU A 67 4.23 -4.10 12.78
C LEU A 67 5.56 -3.46 12.39
N SER A 68 5.53 -2.26 11.85
CA SER A 68 6.74 -1.55 11.40
C SER A 68 7.71 -1.28 12.55
N ASN A 69 7.19 -0.89 13.72
CA ASN A 69 8.02 -0.65 14.89
C ASN A 69 8.60 -1.95 15.46
N LEU A 70 7.80 -3.00 15.66
CA LEU A 70 8.28 -4.27 16.23
C LEU A 70 9.28 -5.01 15.33
N LEU A 71 9.28 -4.73 14.01
CA LEU A 71 10.22 -5.32 13.07
C LEU A 71 11.54 -4.55 12.97
N LEU A 72 11.51 -3.21 13.06
CA LEU A 72 12.64 -2.37 12.68
C LEU A 72 13.14 -1.42 13.78
N GLN A 73 12.35 -1.22 14.85
CA GLN A 73 12.73 -0.27 15.89
C GLN A 73 13.66 -0.90 16.94
N GLU A 74 14.51 -0.10 17.53
CA GLU A 74 15.36 -0.49 18.65
C GLU A 74 14.53 -0.84 19.90
N GLU A 75 15.00 -1.80 20.66
CA GLU A 75 14.30 -2.36 21.83
C GLU A 75 13.91 -1.29 22.86
N GLU A 76 14.77 -0.29 23.05
CA GLU A 76 14.54 0.81 24.00
C GLU A 76 13.34 1.67 23.63
N LEU A 77 13.12 1.88 22.32
CA LEU A 77 12.02 2.69 21.79
C LEU A 77 10.69 1.90 21.71
N LEU A 78 10.74 0.59 21.92
CA LEU A 78 9.54 -0.26 21.98
C LEU A 78 8.83 -0.24 23.33
N GLN A 79 9.39 0.41 24.36
CA GLN A 79 8.80 0.44 25.71
C GLN A 79 7.35 0.92 25.76
N PRO A 80 6.93 1.95 24.99
CA PRO A 80 5.52 2.36 24.97
C PRO A 80 4.58 1.24 24.50
N PHE A 81 4.98 0.45 23.50
CA PHE A 81 4.17 -0.67 23.01
C PHE A 81 4.04 -1.77 24.06
N LYS A 82 5.13 -2.06 24.78
CA LYS A 82 5.16 -3.09 25.83
C LYS A 82 4.34 -2.69 27.04
N ASN A 83 4.52 -1.47 27.51
CA ASN A 83 3.94 -1.01 28.77
C ASN A 83 2.47 -0.59 28.63
N GLU A 84 2.12 0.12 27.55
CA GLU A 84 0.80 0.72 27.40
C GLU A 84 -0.15 -0.15 26.55
N VAL A 85 0.39 -0.83 25.54
CA VAL A 85 -0.42 -1.64 24.61
C VAL A 85 -0.34 -3.14 24.95
N SER A 86 0.58 -3.53 25.83
CA SER A 86 0.84 -4.93 26.21
C SER A 86 1.20 -5.83 25.02
N VAL A 87 1.89 -5.26 24.00
CA VAL A 87 2.38 -5.99 22.85
C VAL A 87 3.89 -6.14 22.96
N GLU A 88 4.34 -7.34 23.30
CA GLU A 88 5.78 -7.62 23.49
C GLU A 88 6.50 -7.98 22.19
N ASN A 89 5.88 -8.80 21.37
CA ASN A 89 6.46 -9.26 20.10
C ASN A 89 5.37 -9.77 19.12
N ILE A 90 5.78 -9.98 17.89
CA ILE A 90 4.97 -10.62 16.84
C ILE A 90 5.58 -11.99 16.54
N LYS A 91 4.74 -13.02 16.48
CA LYS A 91 5.17 -14.38 16.09
C LYS A 91 4.99 -14.62 14.60
N THR A 92 3.83 -14.25 14.11
CA THR A 92 3.46 -14.44 12.70
C THR A 92 2.55 -13.32 12.25
N PHE A 93 2.63 -12.98 10.97
CA PHE A 93 1.66 -12.11 10.30
C PHE A 93 1.56 -12.46 8.82
N ARG A 94 0.54 -11.95 8.17
CA ARG A 94 0.28 -12.11 6.75
C ARG A 94 0.00 -10.76 6.12
N ILE A 95 0.57 -10.54 4.93
CA ILE A 95 0.21 -9.44 4.03
C ILE A 95 -0.53 -10.04 2.85
N ILE A 96 -1.68 -9.47 2.51
CA ILE A 96 -2.47 -9.86 1.34
C ILE A 96 -2.46 -8.67 0.38
N ILE A 97 -2.04 -8.91 -0.85
CA ILE A 97 -1.93 -7.89 -1.88
C ILE A 97 -2.90 -8.26 -3.00
N LYS A 98 -3.95 -7.46 -3.17
CA LYS A 98 -4.87 -7.57 -4.30
C LYS A 98 -4.20 -7.05 -5.55
N LYS A 99 -4.30 -7.82 -6.64
CA LYS A 99 -3.69 -7.44 -7.90
C LYS A 99 -4.61 -6.55 -8.73
N TYR A 100 -5.90 -6.84 -8.73
CA TYR A 100 -6.85 -6.18 -9.60
C TYR A 100 -7.93 -5.42 -8.83
N ILE A 101 -8.41 -4.35 -9.45
CA ILE A 101 -9.67 -3.68 -9.11
C ILE A 101 -10.59 -3.68 -10.31
N ASN A 102 -11.90 -3.77 -10.07
CA ASN A 102 -12.89 -3.63 -11.14
C ASN A 102 -13.01 -2.17 -11.54
N ILE A 103 -13.12 -1.94 -12.84
CA ILE A 103 -13.33 -0.62 -13.44
C ILE A 103 -14.48 -0.67 -14.43
N ASP A 104 -15.18 0.46 -14.58
CA ASP A 104 -16.25 0.57 -15.57
C ASP A 104 -15.68 0.79 -16.97
N LYS A 105 -16.34 0.22 -17.99
CA LYS A 105 -15.96 0.38 -19.39
C LYS A 105 -15.83 1.85 -19.81
N GLU A 106 -16.67 2.70 -19.25
CA GLU A 106 -16.70 4.15 -19.53
C GLU A 106 -15.45 4.89 -19.03
N GLN A 107 -14.74 4.31 -18.07
CA GLN A 107 -13.47 4.84 -17.53
C GLN A 107 -12.29 4.55 -18.46
N ILE A 108 -12.45 3.60 -19.38
CA ILE A 108 -11.44 3.25 -20.37
C ILE A 108 -11.58 4.21 -21.55
N SER A 109 -10.53 4.99 -21.83
CA SER A 109 -10.53 5.93 -22.95
C SER A 109 -10.89 5.23 -24.26
N GLU A 110 -11.95 5.70 -24.95
CA GLU A 110 -12.40 5.17 -26.23
C GLU A 110 -11.46 5.52 -27.40
N ASN A 111 -10.30 6.11 -27.15
CA ASN A 111 -9.41 6.54 -28.21
C ASN A 111 -8.54 5.35 -28.68
N PRO A 112 -8.93 4.64 -29.79
CA PRO A 112 -8.22 3.44 -30.25
C PRO A 112 -6.78 3.73 -30.71
N GLN A 113 -6.44 5.01 -30.93
CA GLN A 113 -5.09 5.41 -31.36
C GLN A 113 -4.09 5.48 -30.19
N ASP A 114 -4.57 5.59 -28.95
CA ASP A 114 -3.75 5.59 -27.74
C ASP A 114 -3.62 4.21 -27.07
N THR A 115 -4.22 3.17 -27.64
CA THR A 115 -4.01 1.78 -27.19
C THR A 115 -2.59 1.33 -27.51
N SER A 116 -1.62 1.96 -26.86
CA SER A 116 -0.26 1.48 -26.81
C SER A 116 -0.24 0.06 -26.21
N ARG A 117 0.77 -0.73 -26.55
CA ARG A 117 0.96 -2.08 -26.00
C ARG A 117 0.90 -2.15 -24.47
N PHE A 118 1.05 -1.01 -23.78
CA PHE A 118 1.00 -0.88 -22.33
C PHE A 118 -0.40 -1.04 -21.74
N GLN A 119 -1.45 -0.47 -22.33
CA GLN A 119 -2.82 -0.62 -21.84
C GLN A 119 -3.31 -2.08 -21.88
N LYS A 120 -2.91 -2.84 -22.90
CA LYS A 120 -3.26 -4.26 -23.02
C LYS A 120 -2.68 -5.15 -21.92
N ASN A 121 -1.62 -4.68 -21.25
CA ASN A 121 -0.96 -5.45 -20.17
C ASN A 121 -1.45 -5.06 -18.77
N ILE A 122 -2.21 -3.99 -18.66
CA ILE A 122 -2.68 -3.44 -17.38
C ILE A 122 -4.17 -3.69 -17.19
N ILE A 123 -4.95 -3.67 -18.29
CA ILE A 123 -6.39 -3.94 -18.25
C ILE A 123 -6.64 -5.37 -18.76
N GLU A 124 -7.29 -6.16 -17.93
CA GLU A 124 -7.74 -7.50 -18.27
C GLU A 124 -9.26 -7.49 -18.46
N ILE A 125 -9.72 -8.15 -19.51
CA ILE A 125 -11.14 -8.32 -19.80
C ILE A 125 -11.48 -9.78 -19.49
N ILE A 126 -12.43 -9.97 -18.59
CA ILE A 126 -12.96 -11.29 -18.23
C ILE A 126 -14.47 -11.34 -18.51
N GLU A 127 -15.00 -12.51 -18.75
CA GLU A 127 -16.43 -12.74 -18.83
C GLU A 127 -16.94 -13.31 -17.51
N ASP A 128 -18.01 -12.75 -16.97
CA ASP A 128 -18.67 -13.28 -15.79
C ASP A 128 -19.52 -14.52 -16.12
N GLU A 129 -20.16 -15.10 -15.12
CA GLU A 129 -21.02 -16.27 -15.27
C GLU A 129 -22.24 -16.05 -16.20
N LEU A 130 -22.59 -14.80 -16.46
CA LEU A 130 -23.67 -14.38 -17.36
C LEU A 130 -23.19 -14.02 -18.77
N GLY A 131 -21.87 -14.13 -19.02
CA GLY A 131 -21.23 -13.77 -20.28
C GLY A 131 -21.11 -12.25 -20.48
N GLN A 132 -21.13 -11.47 -19.38
CA GLN A 132 -20.91 -10.03 -19.43
C GLN A 132 -19.42 -9.72 -19.27
N GLU A 133 -18.92 -8.80 -20.11
CA GLU A 133 -17.53 -8.32 -20.02
C GLU A 133 -17.33 -7.52 -18.72
N GLN A 134 -16.36 -7.95 -17.92
CA GLN A 134 -15.87 -7.21 -16.77
C GLN A 134 -14.45 -6.74 -17.04
N TYR A 135 -14.15 -5.51 -16.68
CA TYR A 135 -12.85 -4.89 -16.87
C TYR A 135 -12.12 -4.80 -15.54
N ARG A 136 -10.90 -5.34 -15.49
CA ARG A 136 -10.06 -5.35 -14.29
C ARG A 136 -8.75 -4.63 -14.56
N LEU A 137 -8.37 -3.72 -13.66
CA LEU A 137 -7.15 -2.95 -13.73
C LEU A 137 -6.11 -3.55 -12.78
N ASP A 138 -4.93 -3.92 -13.30
CA ASP A 138 -3.78 -4.33 -12.47
C ASP A 138 -3.15 -3.10 -11.82
N ILE A 139 -3.41 -2.93 -10.52
CA ILE A 139 -2.90 -1.81 -9.72
C ILE A 139 -1.47 -2.03 -9.22
N THR A 140 -0.90 -3.23 -9.39
CA THR A 140 0.41 -3.57 -8.83
C THR A 140 1.59 -3.20 -9.73
N GLN A 141 1.35 -2.72 -10.94
CA GLN A 141 2.40 -2.51 -11.95
C GLN A 141 3.54 -1.60 -11.47
N ASN A 142 3.21 -0.49 -10.79
CA ASN A 142 4.22 0.45 -10.28
C ASN A 142 4.67 0.11 -8.86
N LEU A 143 4.05 -0.89 -8.22
CA LEU A 143 4.36 -1.32 -6.86
C LEU A 143 5.35 -2.50 -6.81
N LYS A 144 5.79 -2.99 -7.97
CA LYS A 144 6.67 -4.17 -8.07
C LYS A 144 7.89 -4.09 -7.16
N SER A 145 8.53 -2.94 -7.09
CA SER A 145 9.72 -2.75 -6.25
C SER A 145 9.42 -2.98 -4.76
N ILE A 146 8.29 -2.46 -4.27
CA ILE A 146 7.86 -2.62 -2.88
C ILE A 146 7.40 -4.06 -2.63
N ILE A 147 6.61 -4.62 -3.54
CA ILE A 147 6.15 -6.01 -3.46
C ILE A 147 7.35 -6.97 -3.44
N ASP A 148 8.37 -6.74 -4.26
CA ASP A 148 9.59 -7.54 -4.27
C ASP A 148 10.39 -7.40 -2.97
N LYS A 149 10.47 -6.21 -2.36
CA LYS A 149 11.07 -6.02 -1.04
C LYS A 149 10.32 -6.85 0.02
N LEU A 150 8.99 -6.73 0.08
CA LEU A 150 8.15 -7.48 1.02
C LEU A 150 8.28 -9.00 0.79
N LYS A 151 8.26 -9.44 -0.46
CA LYS A 151 8.41 -10.85 -0.82
C LYS A 151 9.76 -11.42 -0.40
N ARG A 152 10.86 -10.66 -0.53
CA ARG A 152 12.18 -11.10 -0.05
C ARG A 152 12.23 -11.29 1.47
N CYS A 153 11.42 -10.57 2.22
CA CYS A 153 11.33 -10.71 3.67
C CYS A 153 10.39 -11.85 4.10
N SER A 154 9.55 -12.37 3.20
CA SER A 154 8.54 -13.37 3.54
C SER A 154 9.16 -14.76 3.75
N THR A 155 8.58 -15.52 4.66
CA THR A 155 8.93 -16.93 4.90
C THR A 155 8.32 -17.81 3.82
N CYS A 156 7.11 -17.49 3.37
CA CYS A 156 6.41 -18.18 2.31
C CYS A 156 5.60 -17.17 1.49
N SER A 157 5.49 -17.40 0.19
CA SER A 157 4.63 -16.61 -0.68
C SER A 157 3.89 -17.52 -1.64
N TYR A 158 2.61 -17.28 -1.85
CA TYR A 158 1.81 -17.95 -2.86
C TYR A 158 0.79 -17.00 -3.47
N TYR A 159 0.38 -17.31 -4.68
CA TYR A 159 -0.63 -16.55 -5.40
C TYR A 159 -1.91 -17.37 -5.48
N ASP A 160 -3.00 -16.78 -5.03
CA ASP A 160 -4.33 -17.33 -5.19
C ASP A 160 -4.91 -16.86 -6.51
N PHE A 161 -5.11 -17.80 -7.45
CA PHE A 161 -5.61 -17.50 -8.78
C PHE A 161 -7.14 -17.33 -8.83
N GLU A 162 -7.86 -17.75 -7.80
CA GLU A 162 -9.31 -17.58 -7.71
C GLU A 162 -9.66 -16.16 -7.25
N GLU A 163 -8.92 -15.66 -6.25
CA GLU A 163 -9.15 -14.33 -5.67
C GLU A 163 -8.23 -13.24 -6.27
N ASP A 164 -7.27 -13.62 -7.12
CA ASP A 164 -6.23 -12.73 -7.66
C ASP A 164 -5.42 -12.00 -6.57
N GLU A 165 -5.07 -12.74 -5.52
CA GLU A 165 -4.38 -12.22 -4.35
C GLU A 165 -2.99 -12.86 -4.17
N LEU A 166 -2.00 -12.04 -3.87
CA LEU A 166 -0.68 -12.49 -3.44
C LEU A 166 -0.64 -12.52 -1.91
N TYR A 167 -0.39 -13.68 -1.36
CA TYR A 167 -0.23 -13.91 0.07
C TYR A 167 1.25 -13.99 0.42
N LEU A 168 1.66 -13.19 1.40
CA LEU A 168 3.00 -13.17 1.95
C LEU A 168 2.92 -13.54 3.44
N ASP A 169 3.41 -14.70 3.80
CA ASP A 169 3.44 -15.20 5.17
C ASP A 169 4.79 -14.98 5.80
N TYR A 170 4.78 -14.51 7.04
CA TYR A 170 5.98 -14.22 7.80
C TYR A 170 5.96 -14.94 9.14
N TRP A 171 6.99 -15.73 9.38
CA TRP A 171 7.33 -16.25 10.70
C TRP A 171 8.44 -15.39 11.26
N VAL A 172 8.10 -14.56 12.25
CA VAL A 172 9.01 -13.55 12.77
C VAL A 172 10.05 -14.18 13.69
N ASN A 173 11.29 -14.14 13.25
CA ASN A 173 12.49 -14.51 13.96
C ASN A 173 13.61 -13.53 13.62
N GLU A 174 14.81 -13.72 14.16
CA GLU A 174 15.95 -12.83 13.92
C GLU A 174 16.31 -12.73 12.43
N ALA A 175 16.21 -13.83 11.67
CA ALA A 175 16.48 -13.82 10.23
C ALA A 175 15.43 -12.96 9.48
N THR A 176 14.15 -13.05 9.86
CA THR A 176 13.08 -12.23 9.28
C THR A 176 13.29 -10.75 9.60
N LYS A 177 13.59 -10.41 10.86
CA LYS A 177 13.90 -9.03 11.26
C LYS A 177 15.10 -8.47 10.48
N GLN A 178 16.16 -9.27 10.34
CA GLN A 178 17.32 -8.89 9.54
C GLN A 178 16.98 -8.68 8.07
N ALA A 179 16.10 -9.50 7.49
CA ALA A 179 15.65 -9.33 6.12
C ALA A 179 14.89 -8.01 5.95
N PHE A 180 14.02 -7.64 6.91
CA PHE A 180 13.35 -6.33 6.90
C PHE A 180 14.36 -5.19 7.02
N ALA A 181 15.30 -5.25 7.95
CA ALA A 181 16.34 -4.23 8.14
C ALA A 181 17.27 -4.05 6.92
N GLN A 182 17.44 -5.09 6.10
CA GLN A 182 18.20 -5.01 4.84
C GLN A 182 17.41 -4.41 3.68
N ASN A 183 16.08 -4.45 3.73
CA ASN A 183 15.22 -3.99 2.64
C ASN A 183 14.53 -2.66 2.91
N PHE A 184 14.46 -2.23 4.18
CA PHE A 184 13.82 -0.98 4.61
C PHE A 184 14.75 -0.23 5.57
N GLU A 185 14.96 1.06 5.32
CA GLU A 185 15.90 1.88 6.09
C GLU A 185 15.34 2.29 7.47
N SER A 186 14.02 2.31 7.61
CA SER A 186 13.37 2.77 8.84
C SER A 186 11.96 2.20 9.02
N PRO A 187 11.42 2.21 10.27
CA PRO A 187 10.03 1.87 10.51
C PRO A 187 9.04 2.71 9.69
N ILE A 188 9.38 3.98 9.42
CA ILE A 188 8.50 4.88 8.67
C ILE A 188 8.46 4.51 7.18
N GLU A 189 9.57 4.08 6.58
CA GLU A 189 9.59 3.59 5.20
C GLU A 189 8.74 2.32 5.06
N LEU A 190 8.86 1.39 6.00
CA LEU A 190 8.02 0.19 6.00
C LEU A 190 6.54 0.54 6.19
N PHE A 191 6.22 1.43 7.12
CA PHE A 191 4.86 1.92 7.34
C PHE A 191 4.26 2.53 6.06
N GLN A 192 5.03 3.36 5.34
CA GLN A 192 4.61 3.94 4.07
C GLN A 192 4.29 2.88 3.01
N SER A 193 5.05 1.80 3.00
CA SER A 193 4.81 0.68 2.08
C SER A 193 3.47 -0.02 2.28
N PHE A 194 2.82 0.18 3.42
CA PHE A 194 1.46 -0.31 3.72
C PHE A 194 0.36 0.69 3.40
N GLN A 195 0.71 1.91 2.96
CA GLN A 195 -0.26 2.97 2.65
C GLN A 195 -0.61 3.06 1.16
N ILE A 196 -0.02 2.21 0.37
CA ILE A 196 -0.13 2.20 -1.10
C ILE A 196 -1.32 1.36 -1.55
#